data_200d90648d75af73530ca836d21ea92b
#
_entry.id   200d90648d75af73530ca836d21ea92b
#
_cell.length_a   1.000
_cell.length_b   1.000
_cell.length_c   1.000
_cell.angle_alpha   90.00
_cell.angle_beta   90.00
_cell.angle_gamma   90.00
#
_symmetry.space_group_name_H-M   'P 1'
#
loop_
_entity.id
_entity.type
_entity.pdbx_description
1 polymer ?
#
loop_
_entity_poly.entity_id
_entity_poly.type
_entity_poly.pdbx_seq_one_letter_code
_entity_poly.pdbx_strand_id
1 'polypeptide(L)'
;MNQNLKKMISYYKPYRAVFAADMLFATLSAAVALTIPLVVRYVTSTLIYQQPQMMLRKLFLIGIGLFVLLALDCYSRFFIGNYGHVMGAKMEYDMRAELFGHLQKLSFSFYDDAKVGQLMSRVTADLFDITELLHHGPENIILSVLKIVGAFVILLNINGWLALAAFAVLPVMFVFAFVLNKRMRRAFQQNRIKIAEINEQIEDNLSGIRVVKSFANEAIENEKFRHGNDGFLAAKKNSYHYMGSFQAGVGVFTTLIQVNVILAGGVLIAKGMVTVNDLVTFLLYIGVFTDPIRTLVDFTEQFQNGYTGFERFQEIMNIEPEIQDAKDAVALTDVKGTIDFENVSFQYKDNQEKVLNRINLHVPAGAYMALVGSSGAGKTTLCSLIPRFYDVTGGCIRVDGKDVRKVTLKSLRDHIGMVQQDVYLFAGTIFENIRYGKPDATREEVIAAAKNANAHEFIMAFPDGYDTDIGQRGIKLSGGQKQRLSIARVFLKNPPVLIFDEATSALDNESERVVQESLEKLAKNRTTFVIAHRLTTIQNAQKILVLTEDGIAESGSHEELLARGGVYEKLYHMHY
;
A
#
# COMPACT_ATOMS: atom_id res chain seq x y z
N MET A 1 -2.05 26.38 9.04
CA MET A 1 -1.95 25.39 7.93
C MET A 1 -1.91 24.01 8.56
N ASN A 2 -2.79 23.10 8.18
CA ASN A 2 -2.86 21.73 8.73
C ASN A 2 -1.49 21.04 8.63
N GLN A 3 -1.07 20.32 9.65
CA GLN A 3 0.24 19.66 9.74
C GLN A 3 0.46 18.71 8.55
N ASN A 4 -0.60 17.99 8.14
CA ASN A 4 -0.59 17.11 6.97
C ASN A 4 -0.27 17.88 5.69
N LEU A 5 -0.90 19.04 5.47
CA LEU A 5 -0.65 19.86 4.28
C LEU A 5 0.80 20.38 4.24
N LYS A 6 1.36 20.76 5.40
CA LYS A 6 2.75 21.18 5.49
C LYS A 6 3.73 20.04 5.16
N LYS A 7 3.45 18.84 5.64
CA LYS A 7 4.25 17.64 5.34
C LYS A 7 4.11 17.26 3.85
N MET A 8 2.90 17.28 3.29
CA MET A 8 2.63 17.03 1.89
C MET A 8 3.42 17.98 0.97
N ILE A 9 3.41 19.29 1.27
CA ILE A 9 4.19 20.29 0.53
C ILE A 9 5.70 20.03 0.65
N SER A 10 6.16 19.40 1.72
CA SER A 10 7.60 19.14 1.91
C SER A 10 8.20 18.19 0.87
N TYR A 11 7.39 17.36 0.22
CA TYR A 11 7.84 16.45 -0.85
C TYR A 11 8.26 17.17 -2.13
N TYR A 12 7.88 18.46 -2.32
CA TYR A 12 8.41 19.25 -3.43
C TYR A 12 9.86 19.71 -3.23
N LYS A 13 10.41 19.66 -2.01
CA LYS A 13 11.76 20.21 -1.73
C LYS A 13 12.85 19.70 -2.67
N PRO A 14 12.95 18.38 -2.98
CA PRO A 14 13.96 17.87 -3.91
C PRO A 14 13.70 18.33 -5.36
N TYR A 15 12.45 18.66 -5.71
CA TYR A 15 11.97 18.91 -7.07
C TYR A 15 11.60 20.36 -7.34
N ARG A 16 11.94 21.28 -6.44
CA ARG A 16 11.53 22.70 -6.48
C ARG A 16 11.85 23.43 -7.79
N ALA A 17 12.97 23.07 -8.44
CA ALA A 17 13.34 23.69 -9.71
C ALA A 17 12.42 23.25 -10.85
N VAL A 18 12.11 21.95 -10.94
CA VAL A 18 11.18 21.40 -11.94
C VAL A 18 9.78 21.93 -11.68
N PHE A 19 9.34 21.97 -10.42
CA PHE A 19 8.04 22.52 -10.02
C PHE A 19 7.92 24.02 -10.41
N ALA A 20 8.94 24.82 -10.15
CA ALA A 20 8.92 26.24 -10.54
C ALA A 20 8.88 26.42 -12.06
N ALA A 21 9.62 25.60 -12.82
CA ALA A 21 9.56 25.60 -14.28
C ALA A 21 8.18 25.17 -14.80
N ASP A 22 7.57 24.15 -14.19
CA ASP A 22 6.22 23.66 -14.51
C ASP A 22 5.18 24.78 -14.33
N MET A 23 5.21 25.48 -13.20
CA MET A 23 4.34 26.62 -12.94
C MET A 23 4.60 27.79 -13.91
N LEU A 24 5.83 28.00 -14.32
CA LEU A 24 6.18 29.01 -15.34
C LEU A 24 5.58 28.64 -16.70
N PHE A 25 5.74 27.38 -17.15
CA PHE A 25 5.19 26.95 -18.43
C PHE A 25 3.66 26.89 -18.41
N ALA A 26 3.03 26.55 -17.29
CA ALA A 26 1.59 26.68 -17.10
C ALA A 26 1.13 28.15 -17.25
N THR A 27 1.86 29.08 -16.64
CA THR A 27 1.60 30.54 -16.78
C THR A 27 1.75 30.99 -18.23
N LEU A 28 2.80 30.56 -18.94
CA LEU A 28 3.02 30.88 -20.35
C LEU A 28 1.90 30.33 -21.25
N SER A 29 1.45 29.08 -21.03
CA SER A 29 0.34 28.50 -21.78
C SER A 29 -0.97 29.28 -21.55
N ALA A 30 -1.25 29.69 -20.29
CA ALA A 30 -2.39 30.56 -20.00
C ALA A 30 -2.28 31.92 -20.71
N ALA A 31 -1.10 32.53 -20.71
CA ALA A 31 -0.86 33.83 -21.38
C ALA A 31 -1.06 33.74 -22.90
N VAL A 32 -0.60 32.64 -23.53
CA VAL A 32 -0.85 32.39 -24.97
C VAL A 32 -2.35 32.30 -25.26
N ALA A 33 -3.09 31.52 -24.46
CA ALA A 33 -4.53 31.36 -24.61
C ALA A 33 -5.29 32.69 -24.47
N LEU A 34 -4.83 33.59 -23.59
CA LEU A 34 -5.38 34.94 -23.42
C LEU A 34 -4.99 35.91 -24.55
N THR A 35 -3.85 35.69 -25.19
CA THR A 35 -3.31 36.61 -26.23
C THR A 35 -3.98 36.39 -27.58
N ILE A 36 -4.32 35.15 -27.95
CA ILE A 36 -4.86 34.84 -29.29
C ILE A 36 -6.12 35.64 -29.63
N PRO A 37 -7.15 35.76 -28.77
CA PRO A 37 -8.34 36.56 -29.06
C PRO A 37 -8.03 38.06 -29.21
N LEU A 38 -7.01 38.59 -28.50
CA LEU A 38 -6.57 39.99 -28.65
C LEU A 38 -5.93 40.23 -30.01
N VAL A 39 -5.14 39.30 -30.52
CA VAL A 39 -4.56 39.36 -31.87
C VAL A 39 -5.68 39.36 -32.91
N VAL A 40 -6.69 38.49 -32.79
CA VAL A 40 -7.86 38.48 -33.67
C VAL A 40 -8.56 39.85 -33.63
N ARG A 41 -8.80 40.40 -32.45
CA ARG A 41 -9.38 41.73 -32.27
C ARG A 41 -8.55 42.80 -32.99
N TYR A 42 -7.24 42.82 -32.81
CA TYR A 42 -6.34 43.80 -33.47
C TYR A 42 -6.42 43.68 -35.00
N VAL A 43 -6.40 42.46 -35.53
CA VAL A 43 -6.51 42.23 -36.98
C VAL A 43 -7.85 42.75 -37.50
N THR A 44 -8.95 42.43 -36.87
CA THR A 44 -10.31 42.74 -37.31
C THR A 44 -10.72 44.21 -37.08
N SER A 45 -10.21 44.85 -36.01
CA SER A 45 -10.59 46.21 -35.65
C SER A 45 -9.65 47.30 -36.20
N THR A 46 -8.41 46.97 -36.52
CA THR A 46 -7.38 47.97 -36.82
C THR A 46 -6.67 47.66 -38.13
N LEU A 47 -6.24 46.40 -38.33
CA LEU A 47 -5.34 46.06 -39.44
C LEU A 47 -6.07 46.05 -40.78
N ILE A 48 -7.31 45.56 -40.86
CA ILE A 48 -8.08 45.46 -42.10
C ILE A 48 -8.43 46.83 -42.72
N TYR A 49 -8.36 47.91 -41.95
CA TYR A 49 -8.63 49.28 -42.43
C TYR A 49 -7.38 50.01 -42.92
N GLN A 50 -6.19 49.37 -42.90
CA GLN A 50 -4.94 49.96 -43.37
C GLN A 50 -4.75 49.74 -44.88
N GLN A 51 -3.81 50.50 -45.47
CA GLN A 51 -3.46 50.27 -46.86
C GLN A 51 -3.00 48.85 -47.14
N PRO A 52 -3.40 48.23 -48.26
CA PRO A 52 -3.16 46.80 -48.53
C PRO A 52 -1.71 46.34 -48.35
N GLN A 53 -0.73 47.13 -48.81
CA GLN A 53 0.68 46.79 -48.70
C GLN A 53 1.16 46.78 -47.23
N MET A 54 0.72 47.76 -46.44
CA MET A 54 1.04 47.83 -45.01
C MET A 54 0.33 46.75 -44.22
N MET A 55 -0.93 46.45 -44.57
CA MET A 55 -1.71 45.36 -43.98
C MET A 55 -1.03 44.03 -44.21
N LEU A 56 -0.65 43.69 -45.43
CA LEU A 56 0.03 42.41 -45.74
C LEU A 56 1.35 42.27 -45.00
N ARG A 57 2.17 43.33 -44.93
CA ARG A 57 3.44 43.31 -44.18
C ARG A 57 3.21 43.07 -42.70
N LYS A 58 2.24 43.75 -42.06
CA LYS A 58 1.92 43.56 -40.64
C LYS A 58 1.29 42.19 -40.39
N LEU A 59 0.42 41.73 -41.29
CA LEU A 59 -0.18 40.39 -41.20
C LEU A 59 0.89 39.30 -41.23
N PHE A 60 1.90 39.44 -42.10
CA PHE A 60 3.03 38.52 -42.15
C PHE A 60 3.82 38.51 -40.83
N LEU A 61 4.10 39.67 -40.23
CA LEU A 61 4.77 39.76 -38.93
C LEU A 61 3.93 39.18 -37.80
N ILE A 62 2.61 39.42 -37.81
CA ILE A 62 1.67 38.79 -36.84
C ILE A 62 1.65 37.28 -37.03
N GLY A 63 1.67 36.81 -38.28
CA GLY A 63 1.75 35.39 -38.58
C GLY A 63 3.00 34.72 -37.95
N ILE A 64 4.16 35.33 -38.12
CA ILE A 64 5.40 34.88 -37.47
C ILE A 64 5.24 34.88 -35.96
N GLY A 65 4.69 35.97 -35.38
CA GLY A 65 4.43 36.04 -33.93
C GLY A 65 3.49 34.93 -33.42
N LEU A 66 2.42 34.62 -34.15
CA LEU A 66 1.49 33.54 -33.82
C LEU A 66 2.17 32.15 -33.90
N PHE A 67 3.03 31.93 -34.91
CA PHE A 67 3.81 30.69 -34.99
C PHE A 67 4.79 30.54 -33.81
N VAL A 68 5.42 31.65 -33.37
CA VAL A 68 6.28 31.63 -32.17
C VAL A 68 5.45 31.35 -30.92
N LEU A 69 4.28 31.95 -30.75
CA LEU A 69 3.36 31.68 -29.64
C LEU A 69 2.86 30.22 -29.65
N LEU A 70 2.56 29.69 -30.85
CA LEU A 70 2.15 28.30 -31.01
C LEU A 70 3.29 27.33 -30.60
N ALA A 71 4.52 27.60 -31.04
CA ALA A 71 5.69 26.83 -30.68
C ALA A 71 5.94 26.87 -29.14
N LEU A 72 5.78 28.07 -28.56
CA LEU A 72 5.90 28.27 -27.12
C LEU A 72 4.83 27.51 -26.33
N ASP A 73 3.56 27.55 -26.75
CA ASP A 73 2.47 26.81 -26.13
C ASP A 73 2.66 25.30 -26.29
N CYS A 74 3.07 24.85 -27.47
CA CYS A 74 3.38 23.45 -27.73
C CYS A 74 4.49 22.94 -26.79
N TYR A 75 5.59 23.71 -26.68
CA TYR A 75 6.67 23.34 -25.75
C TYR A 75 6.22 23.39 -24.28
N SER A 76 5.42 24.40 -23.92
CA SER A 76 4.86 24.52 -22.55
C SER A 76 4.01 23.30 -22.20
N ARG A 77 3.09 22.91 -23.07
CA ARG A 77 2.26 21.68 -22.89
C ARG A 77 3.10 20.41 -22.84
N PHE A 78 4.14 20.33 -23.70
CA PHE A 78 5.07 19.20 -23.66
C PHE A 78 5.82 19.16 -22.32
N PHE A 79 6.32 20.31 -21.83
CA PHE A 79 7.03 20.38 -20.56
C PHE A 79 6.16 19.92 -19.39
N ILE A 80 4.95 20.46 -19.29
CA ILE A 80 3.96 20.10 -18.28
C ILE A 80 3.63 18.61 -18.38
N GLY A 81 3.27 18.14 -19.58
CA GLY A 81 2.86 16.75 -19.81
C GLY A 81 3.99 15.71 -19.64
N ASN A 82 5.26 16.11 -19.75
CA ASN A 82 6.39 15.22 -19.59
C ASN A 82 7.11 15.42 -18.26
N TYR A 83 7.72 16.58 -18.06
CA TYR A 83 8.56 16.83 -16.88
C TYR A 83 7.76 16.97 -15.59
N GLY A 84 6.53 17.52 -15.66
CA GLY A 84 5.61 17.57 -14.55
C GLY A 84 5.21 16.17 -14.10
N HIS A 85 4.76 15.31 -15.03
CA HIS A 85 4.41 13.91 -14.69
C HIS A 85 5.61 13.10 -14.20
N VAL A 86 6.81 13.27 -14.80
CA VAL A 86 8.05 12.63 -14.32
C VAL A 86 8.38 13.09 -12.90
N MET A 87 8.14 14.36 -12.56
CA MET A 87 8.29 14.85 -11.19
C MET A 87 7.32 14.14 -10.24
N GLY A 88 6.03 14.03 -10.61
CA GLY A 88 5.03 13.26 -9.85
C GLY A 88 5.46 11.80 -9.63
N ALA A 89 5.90 11.12 -10.69
CA ALA A 89 6.39 9.74 -10.61
C ALA A 89 7.61 9.57 -9.69
N LYS A 90 8.53 10.54 -9.67
CA LYS A 90 9.66 10.53 -8.74
C LYS A 90 9.22 10.75 -7.29
N MET A 91 8.25 11.64 -7.06
CA MET A 91 7.67 11.83 -5.73
C MET A 91 6.97 10.55 -5.25
N GLU A 92 6.24 9.86 -6.13
CA GLU A 92 5.64 8.56 -5.85
C GLU A 92 6.69 7.50 -5.48
N TYR A 93 7.77 7.45 -6.23
CA TYR A 93 8.90 6.54 -5.96
C TYR A 93 9.48 6.80 -4.56
N ASP A 94 9.76 8.06 -4.21
CA ASP A 94 10.32 8.43 -2.90
C ASP A 94 9.35 8.07 -1.76
N MET A 95 8.07 8.42 -1.89
CA MET A 95 7.04 8.10 -0.90
C MET A 95 6.84 6.58 -0.75
N ARG A 96 6.89 5.83 -1.85
CA ARG A 96 6.80 4.37 -1.82
C ARG A 96 7.97 3.73 -1.09
N ALA A 97 9.18 4.21 -1.36
CA ALA A 97 10.40 3.74 -0.69
C ALA A 97 10.37 4.07 0.82
N GLU A 98 9.93 5.28 1.19
CA GLU A 98 9.78 5.71 2.59
C GLU A 98 8.75 4.84 3.32
N LEU A 99 7.57 4.64 2.72
CA LEU A 99 6.49 3.83 3.31
C LEU A 99 6.91 2.35 3.45
N PHE A 100 7.47 1.76 2.40
CA PHE A 100 7.92 0.37 2.45
C PHE A 100 9.04 0.17 3.47
N GLY A 101 10.00 1.10 3.51
CA GLY A 101 11.06 1.08 4.52
C GLY A 101 10.54 1.24 5.95
N HIS A 102 9.47 2.01 6.14
CA HIS A 102 8.81 2.15 7.44
C HIS A 102 8.06 0.87 7.84
N LEU A 103 7.29 0.29 6.91
CA LEU A 103 6.61 -0.99 7.13
C LEU A 103 7.59 -2.09 7.59
N GLN A 104 8.80 -2.18 7.01
CA GLN A 104 9.80 -3.16 7.45
C GLN A 104 10.29 -2.99 8.90
N LYS A 105 10.05 -1.83 9.50
CA LYS A 105 10.45 -1.52 10.90
C LYS A 105 9.33 -1.78 11.90
N LEU A 106 8.08 -1.88 11.45
CA LEU A 106 6.93 -2.09 12.33
C LEU A 106 6.98 -3.46 13.01
N SER A 107 6.47 -3.52 14.23
CA SER A 107 6.48 -4.72 15.08
C SER A 107 5.40 -5.73 14.67
N PHE A 108 5.51 -6.98 15.11
CA PHE A 108 4.53 -8.02 14.83
C PHE A 108 3.11 -7.64 15.28
N SER A 109 2.97 -6.94 16.41
CA SER A 109 1.68 -6.42 16.90
C SER A 109 0.91 -5.60 15.88
N PHE A 110 1.60 -4.87 15.00
CA PHE A 110 0.95 -4.16 13.89
C PHE A 110 0.42 -5.12 12.82
N TYR A 111 1.18 -6.19 12.53
CA TYR A 111 0.81 -7.15 11.48
C TYR A 111 -0.25 -8.14 11.91
N ASP A 112 -0.43 -8.37 13.22
CA ASP A 112 -1.50 -9.23 13.75
C ASP A 112 -2.89 -8.69 13.36
N ASP A 113 -3.05 -7.34 13.34
CA ASP A 113 -4.30 -6.67 12.99
C ASP A 113 -4.35 -6.19 11.53
N ALA A 114 -3.21 -6.08 10.87
CA ALA A 114 -3.12 -5.48 9.55
C ALA A 114 -3.59 -6.43 8.44
N LYS A 115 -4.52 -5.94 7.60
CA LYS A 115 -4.92 -6.64 6.38
C LYS A 115 -3.93 -6.33 5.26
N VAL A 116 -3.17 -7.33 4.80
CA VAL A 116 -2.15 -7.20 3.73
C VAL A 116 -2.70 -6.51 2.49
N GLY A 117 -3.93 -6.83 2.05
CA GLY A 117 -4.58 -6.19 0.91
C GLY A 117 -4.79 -4.68 1.09
N GLN A 118 -5.07 -4.22 2.32
CA GLN A 118 -5.15 -2.79 2.61
C GLN A 118 -3.78 -2.13 2.54
N LEU A 119 -2.74 -2.75 3.08
CA LEU A 119 -1.37 -2.23 2.99
C LEU A 119 -0.89 -2.15 1.53
N MET A 120 -1.22 -3.14 0.71
CA MET A 120 -0.93 -3.09 -0.73
C MET A 120 -1.60 -1.89 -1.40
N SER A 121 -2.89 -1.64 -1.11
CA SER A 121 -3.60 -0.46 -1.62
C SER A 121 -2.93 0.86 -1.19
N ARG A 122 -2.42 0.94 0.06
CA ARG A 122 -1.68 2.12 0.55
C ARG A 122 -0.38 2.38 -0.24
N VAL A 123 0.35 1.30 -0.54
CA VAL A 123 1.65 1.39 -1.26
C VAL A 123 1.48 1.63 -2.77
N THR A 124 0.28 1.41 -3.31
CA THR A 124 -0.01 1.55 -4.75
C THR A 124 -1.03 2.64 -5.04
N ALA A 125 -2.31 2.37 -4.86
CA ALA A 125 -3.40 3.26 -5.28
C ALA A 125 -3.41 4.60 -4.53
N ASP A 126 -3.22 4.57 -3.19
CA ASP A 126 -3.23 5.82 -2.42
C ASP A 126 -2.04 6.73 -2.80
N LEU A 127 -0.86 6.17 -3.06
CA LEU A 127 0.31 6.96 -3.49
C LEU A 127 0.09 7.57 -4.88
N PHE A 128 -0.54 6.83 -5.81
CA PHE A 128 -0.91 7.36 -7.10
C PHE A 128 -1.86 8.57 -6.96
N ASP A 129 -2.95 8.44 -6.18
CA ASP A 129 -3.90 9.52 -5.96
C ASP A 129 -3.24 10.75 -5.29
N ILE A 130 -2.29 10.54 -4.38
CA ILE A 130 -1.51 11.62 -3.74
C ILE A 130 -0.67 12.37 -4.78
N THR A 131 0.05 11.65 -5.62
CA THR A 131 0.98 12.26 -6.58
C THR A 131 0.27 12.93 -7.74
N GLU A 132 -0.87 12.40 -8.17
CA GLU A 132 -1.77 13.08 -9.09
C GLU A 132 -2.26 14.42 -8.52
N LEU A 133 -2.62 14.45 -7.23
CA LEU A 133 -2.97 15.70 -6.56
C LEU A 133 -1.79 16.67 -6.50
N LEU A 134 -0.60 16.17 -6.14
CA LEU A 134 0.59 17.01 -6.02
C LEU A 134 1.03 17.59 -7.36
N HIS A 135 0.88 16.87 -8.46
CA HIS A 135 1.25 17.35 -9.78
C HIS A 135 0.16 18.25 -10.37
N HIS A 136 -1.04 17.73 -10.57
CA HIS A 136 -2.13 18.46 -11.24
C HIS A 136 -2.78 19.57 -10.38
N GLY A 137 -2.67 19.47 -9.05
CA GLY A 137 -3.31 20.40 -8.14
C GLY A 137 -2.88 21.85 -8.36
N PRO A 138 -1.61 22.17 -8.17
CA PRO A 138 -1.09 23.52 -8.38
C PRO A 138 -1.24 24.01 -9.82
N GLU A 139 -1.01 23.13 -10.79
CA GLU A 139 -1.14 23.41 -12.21
C GLU A 139 -2.57 23.85 -12.57
N ASN A 140 -3.58 23.02 -12.24
CA ASN A 140 -4.98 23.28 -12.55
C ASN A 140 -5.48 24.56 -11.88
N ILE A 141 -5.05 24.84 -10.65
CA ILE A 141 -5.41 26.07 -9.93
C ILE A 141 -4.82 27.28 -10.63
N ILE A 142 -3.51 27.27 -10.95
CA ILE A 142 -2.84 28.41 -11.58
C ILE A 142 -3.42 28.68 -12.98
N LEU A 143 -3.52 27.65 -13.82
CA LEU A 143 -4.11 27.77 -15.16
C LEU A 143 -5.54 28.32 -15.11
N SER A 144 -6.38 27.80 -14.21
CA SER A 144 -7.76 28.21 -14.10
C SER A 144 -7.90 29.65 -13.61
N VAL A 145 -7.17 30.01 -12.55
CA VAL A 145 -7.21 31.36 -12.00
C VAL A 145 -6.71 32.37 -13.02
N LEU A 146 -5.58 32.11 -13.68
CA LEU A 146 -5.02 33.02 -14.67
C LEU A 146 -5.94 33.20 -15.88
N LYS A 147 -6.56 32.15 -16.39
CA LYS A 147 -7.49 32.24 -17.52
C LYS A 147 -8.77 32.98 -17.16
N ILE A 148 -9.41 32.65 -16.00
CA ILE A 148 -10.65 33.32 -15.56
C ILE A 148 -10.41 34.79 -15.26
N VAL A 149 -9.43 35.09 -14.39
CA VAL A 149 -9.13 36.48 -13.98
C VAL A 149 -8.57 37.27 -15.15
N GLY A 150 -7.66 36.69 -15.94
CA GLY A 150 -7.09 37.33 -17.12
C GLY A 150 -8.16 37.68 -18.16
N ALA A 151 -9.06 36.74 -18.49
CA ALA A 151 -10.18 37.00 -19.40
C ALA A 151 -11.11 38.08 -18.83
N PHE A 152 -11.44 38.04 -17.53
CA PHE A 152 -12.27 39.07 -16.89
C PHE A 152 -11.65 40.46 -17.00
N VAL A 153 -10.38 40.61 -16.64
CA VAL A 153 -9.68 41.91 -16.70
C VAL A 153 -9.61 42.43 -18.15
N ILE A 154 -9.30 41.56 -19.10
CA ILE A 154 -9.22 41.94 -20.52
C ILE A 154 -10.59 42.39 -21.03
N LEU A 155 -11.64 41.61 -20.80
CA LEU A 155 -12.98 41.91 -21.27
C LEU A 155 -13.59 43.15 -20.59
N LEU A 156 -13.28 43.36 -19.30
CA LEU A 156 -13.69 44.56 -18.56
C LEU A 156 -13.09 45.84 -19.20
N ASN A 157 -11.82 45.80 -19.66
CA ASN A 157 -11.16 46.89 -20.32
C ASN A 157 -11.67 47.15 -21.77
N ILE A 158 -12.29 46.13 -22.41
CA ILE A 158 -12.92 46.30 -23.73
C ILE A 158 -14.28 46.99 -23.59
N ASN A 159 -15.16 46.40 -22.78
CA ASN A 159 -16.45 46.98 -22.44
C ASN A 159 -17.02 46.38 -21.15
N GLY A 160 -17.18 47.24 -20.10
CA GLY A 160 -17.62 46.80 -18.78
C GLY A 160 -19.05 46.22 -18.75
N TRP A 161 -20.00 46.79 -19.54
CA TRP A 161 -21.37 46.30 -19.59
C TRP A 161 -21.48 44.91 -20.24
N LEU A 162 -20.76 44.70 -21.33
CA LEU A 162 -20.74 43.40 -21.99
C LEU A 162 -19.99 42.34 -21.13
N ALA A 163 -18.92 42.78 -20.44
CA ALA A 163 -18.23 41.91 -19.48
C ALA A 163 -19.15 41.51 -18.34
N LEU A 164 -19.91 42.45 -17.77
CA LEU A 164 -20.90 42.15 -16.73
C LEU A 164 -21.95 41.15 -17.23
N ALA A 165 -22.46 41.35 -18.46
CA ALA A 165 -23.42 40.42 -19.06
C ALA A 165 -22.83 39.00 -19.21
N ALA A 166 -21.56 38.89 -19.67
CA ALA A 166 -20.87 37.60 -19.81
C ALA A 166 -20.67 36.88 -18.47
N PHE A 167 -20.20 37.62 -17.44
CA PHE A 167 -19.82 37.02 -16.15
C PHE A 167 -21.00 36.87 -15.17
N ALA A 168 -22.13 37.56 -15.37
CA ALA A 168 -23.31 37.49 -14.49
C ALA A 168 -23.90 36.05 -14.38
N VAL A 169 -23.72 35.23 -15.41
CA VAL A 169 -24.20 33.84 -15.45
C VAL A 169 -23.27 32.90 -14.67
N LEU A 170 -21.99 33.23 -14.50
CA LEU A 170 -20.99 32.36 -13.89
C LEU A 170 -21.28 31.96 -12.43
N PRO A 171 -21.75 32.84 -11.54
CA PRO A 171 -22.09 32.46 -10.16
C PRO A 171 -23.19 31.39 -10.12
N VAL A 172 -24.20 31.51 -11.00
CA VAL A 172 -25.31 30.54 -11.11
C VAL A 172 -24.79 29.20 -11.64
N MET A 173 -23.96 29.25 -12.69
CA MET A 173 -23.28 28.07 -13.23
C MET A 173 -22.43 27.37 -12.16
N PHE A 174 -21.68 28.13 -11.38
CA PHE A 174 -20.81 27.58 -10.33
C PHE A 174 -21.64 26.87 -9.24
N VAL A 175 -22.72 27.52 -8.74
CA VAL A 175 -23.61 26.91 -7.74
C VAL A 175 -24.24 25.64 -8.31
N PHE A 176 -24.74 25.67 -9.54
CA PHE A 176 -25.30 24.50 -10.23
C PHE A 176 -24.27 23.37 -10.32
N ALA A 177 -23.08 23.68 -10.84
CA ALA A 177 -22.01 22.70 -11.01
C ALA A 177 -21.59 22.11 -9.66
N PHE A 178 -21.47 22.93 -8.59
CA PHE A 178 -21.12 22.47 -7.24
C PHE A 178 -22.18 21.53 -6.65
N VAL A 179 -23.46 21.91 -6.75
CA VAL A 179 -24.57 21.08 -6.22
C VAL A 179 -24.65 19.74 -6.96
N LEU A 180 -24.57 19.78 -8.28
CA LEU A 180 -24.69 18.57 -9.08
C LEU A 180 -23.47 17.65 -8.96
N ASN A 181 -22.26 18.22 -8.86
CA ASN A 181 -21.04 17.48 -8.59
C ASN A 181 -21.13 16.74 -7.22
N LYS A 182 -21.66 17.39 -6.17
CA LYS A 182 -21.88 16.74 -4.87
C LYS A 182 -22.83 15.53 -4.98
N ARG A 183 -23.89 15.61 -5.80
CA ARG A 183 -24.83 14.49 -6.04
C ARG A 183 -24.16 13.38 -6.86
N MET A 184 -23.44 13.76 -7.90
CA MET A 184 -22.68 12.84 -8.75
C MET A 184 -21.68 12.04 -7.92
N ARG A 185 -20.90 12.69 -7.06
CA ARG A 185 -19.95 12.02 -6.15
C ARG A 185 -20.61 10.99 -5.24
N ARG A 186 -21.77 11.32 -4.64
CA ARG A 186 -22.51 10.36 -3.81
C ARG A 186 -22.95 9.14 -4.62
N ALA A 187 -23.37 9.35 -5.85
CA ALA A 187 -23.76 8.26 -6.73
C ALA A 187 -22.55 7.39 -7.12
N PHE A 188 -21.39 7.99 -7.44
CA PHE A 188 -20.16 7.24 -7.71
C PHE A 188 -19.66 6.49 -6.47
N GLN A 189 -19.79 7.07 -5.27
CA GLN A 189 -19.46 6.37 -4.03
C GLN A 189 -20.35 5.14 -3.81
N GLN A 190 -21.66 5.25 -4.04
CA GLN A 190 -22.58 4.10 -3.98
C GLN A 190 -22.19 3.03 -5.02
N ASN A 191 -21.80 3.43 -6.22
CA ASN A 191 -21.32 2.52 -7.24
C ASN A 191 -20.04 1.78 -6.79
N ARG A 192 -19.10 2.48 -6.12
CA ARG A 192 -17.88 1.85 -5.54
C ARG A 192 -18.23 0.83 -4.46
N ILE A 193 -19.22 1.12 -3.61
CA ILE A 193 -19.69 0.17 -2.58
C ILE A 193 -20.28 -1.08 -3.27
N LYS A 194 -21.12 -0.91 -4.28
CA LYS A 194 -21.74 -2.05 -4.97
C LYS A 194 -20.75 -2.92 -5.74
N ILE A 195 -19.71 -2.34 -6.34
CA ILE A 195 -18.65 -3.14 -6.97
C ILE A 195 -17.78 -3.87 -5.94
N ALA A 196 -17.57 -3.28 -4.75
CA ALA A 196 -16.87 -3.95 -3.67
C ALA A 196 -17.64 -5.17 -3.16
N GLU A 197 -18.98 -5.06 -2.98
CA GLU A 197 -19.86 -6.19 -2.63
C GLU A 197 -19.79 -7.32 -3.68
N ILE A 198 -19.75 -6.97 -4.98
CA ILE A 198 -19.57 -7.96 -6.07
C ILE A 198 -18.21 -8.64 -5.99
N ASN A 199 -17.15 -7.87 -5.77
CA ASN A 199 -15.80 -8.41 -5.68
C ASN A 199 -15.68 -9.40 -4.50
N GLU A 200 -16.25 -9.06 -3.34
CA GLU A 200 -16.33 -9.95 -2.18
C GLU A 200 -17.08 -11.25 -2.52
N GLN A 201 -18.22 -11.15 -3.20
CA GLN A 201 -19.00 -12.30 -3.66
C GLN A 201 -18.21 -13.20 -4.64
N ILE A 202 -17.49 -12.58 -5.59
CA ILE A 202 -16.64 -13.30 -6.55
C ILE A 202 -15.48 -13.99 -5.82
N GLU A 203 -14.80 -13.30 -4.91
CA GLU A 203 -13.69 -13.83 -4.14
C GLU A 203 -14.13 -15.04 -3.31
N ASP A 204 -15.26 -14.92 -2.60
CA ASP A 204 -15.81 -16.00 -1.76
C ASP A 204 -16.19 -17.22 -2.61
N ASN A 205 -16.91 -16.99 -3.71
CA ASN A 205 -17.33 -18.04 -4.62
C ASN A 205 -16.16 -18.76 -5.29
N LEU A 206 -15.17 -18.00 -5.82
CA LEU A 206 -14.02 -18.61 -6.49
C LEU A 206 -13.08 -19.32 -5.50
N SER A 207 -12.92 -18.78 -4.30
CA SER A 207 -12.17 -19.43 -3.22
C SER A 207 -12.84 -20.73 -2.79
N GLY A 208 -14.18 -20.72 -2.70
CA GLY A 208 -15.02 -21.87 -2.36
C GLY A 208 -15.45 -22.74 -3.55
N ILE A 209 -14.88 -22.56 -4.76
CA ILE A 209 -15.38 -23.20 -5.98
C ILE A 209 -15.45 -24.74 -5.89
N ARG A 210 -14.52 -25.37 -5.16
CA ARG A 210 -14.56 -26.83 -4.93
C ARG A 210 -15.80 -27.25 -4.13
N VAL A 211 -16.22 -26.43 -3.16
CA VAL A 211 -17.44 -26.68 -2.38
C VAL A 211 -18.65 -26.51 -3.28
N VAL A 212 -18.75 -25.41 -4.03
CA VAL A 212 -19.84 -25.17 -5.00
C VAL A 212 -19.98 -26.36 -5.94
N LYS A 213 -18.88 -26.84 -6.52
CA LYS A 213 -18.85 -27.98 -7.43
C LYS A 213 -19.21 -29.31 -6.75
N SER A 214 -18.76 -29.53 -5.52
CA SER A 214 -19.03 -30.78 -4.79
C SER A 214 -20.51 -30.93 -4.41
N PHE A 215 -21.21 -29.81 -4.23
CA PHE A 215 -22.64 -29.80 -3.91
C PHE A 215 -23.54 -29.50 -5.13
N ALA A 216 -22.97 -29.32 -6.33
CA ALA A 216 -23.68 -28.96 -7.56
C ALA A 216 -24.59 -27.71 -7.42
N ASN A 217 -24.13 -26.71 -6.67
CA ASN A 217 -24.88 -25.50 -6.31
C ASN A 217 -24.59 -24.29 -7.21
N GLU A 218 -24.08 -24.48 -8.43
CA GLU A 218 -23.76 -23.41 -9.38
C GLU A 218 -24.96 -22.51 -9.70
N ALA A 219 -26.17 -23.11 -9.77
CA ALA A 219 -27.37 -22.34 -10.04
C ALA A 219 -27.71 -21.35 -8.92
N ILE A 220 -27.50 -21.77 -7.66
CA ILE A 220 -27.71 -20.92 -6.48
C ILE A 220 -26.71 -19.75 -6.48
N GLU A 221 -25.44 -20.04 -6.71
CA GLU A 221 -24.39 -19.01 -6.72
C GLU A 221 -24.56 -18.03 -7.90
N ASN A 222 -24.98 -18.51 -9.08
CA ASN A 222 -25.33 -17.64 -10.22
C ASN A 222 -26.50 -16.71 -9.90
N GLU A 223 -27.52 -17.17 -9.16
CA GLU A 223 -28.65 -16.34 -8.77
C GLU A 223 -28.24 -15.26 -7.75
N LYS A 224 -27.43 -15.61 -6.78
CA LYS A 224 -26.86 -14.65 -5.83
C LYS A 224 -26.05 -13.56 -6.56
N PHE A 225 -25.16 -13.99 -7.48
CA PHE A 225 -24.36 -13.08 -8.28
C PHE A 225 -25.23 -12.17 -9.15
N ARG A 226 -26.27 -12.71 -9.80
CA ARG A 226 -27.21 -11.93 -10.61
C ARG A 226 -27.86 -10.83 -9.78
N HIS A 227 -28.31 -11.13 -8.57
CA HIS A 227 -28.93 -10.14 -7.68
C HIS A 227 -27.95 -9.01 -7.30
N GLY A 228 -26.70 -9.34 -6.94
CA GLY A 228 -25.65 -8.36 -6.68
C GLY A 228 -25.35 -7.49 -7.89
N ASN A 229 -25.23 -8.12 -9.07
CA ASN A 229 -24.94 -7.44 -10.33
C ASN A 229 -26.08 -6.50 -10.78
N ASP A 230 -27.34 -6.86 -10.53
CA ASP A 230 -28.49 -5.98 -10.78
C ASP A 230 -28.44 -4.75 -9.87
N GLY A 231 -28.07 -4.91 -8.61
CA GLY A 231 -27.83 -3.81 -7.67
C GLY A 231 -26.72 -2.86 -8.14
N PHE A 232 -25.61 -3.41 -8.62
CA PHE A 232 -24.52 -2.64 -9.23
C PHE A 232 -24.97 -1.89 -10.48
N LEU A 233 -25.71 -2.55 -11.37
CA LEU A 233 -26.24 -1.91 -12.59
C LEU A 233 -27.14 -0.72 -12.26
N ALA A 234 -28.00 -0.85 -11.25
CA ALA A 234 -28.88 0.24 -10.79
C ALA A 234 -28.06 1.42 -10.25
N ALA A 235 -27.04 1.16 -9.42
CA ALA A 235 -26.12 2.20 -8.91
C ALA A 235 -25.34 2.88 -10.04
N LYS A 236 -24.87 2.12 -11.02
CA LYS A 236 -24.13 2.62 -12.17
C LYS A 236 -25.01 3.49 -13.08
N LYS A 237 -26.26 3.08 -13.34
CA LYS A 237 -27.24 3.89 -14.07
C LYS A 237 -27.47 5.24 -13.39
N ASN A 238 -27.61 5.25 -12.06
CA ASN A 238 -27.79 6.47 -11.29
C ASN A 238 -26.54 7.38 -11.36
N SER A 239 -25.35 6.81 -11.32
CA SER A 239 -24.09 7.55 -11.50
C SER A 239 -24.03 8.24 -12.86
N TYR A 240 -24.35 7.51 -13.93
CA TYR A 240 -24.38 8.06 -15.29
C TYR A 240 -25.49 9.09 -15.50
N HIS A 241 -26.63 8.97 -14.82
CA HIS A 241 -27.67 9.98 -14.85
C HIS A 241 -27.15 11.33 -14.31
N TYR A 242 -26.49 11.32 -13.14
CA TYR A 242 -25.92 12.56 -12.60
C TYR A 242 -24.74 13.08 -13.44
N MET A 243 -23.90 12.22 -13.99
CA MET A 243 -22.81 12.61 -14.88
C MET A 243 -23.36 13.27 -16.16
N GLY A 244 -24.34 12.66 -16.81
CA GLY A 244 -24.99 13.23 -18.00
C GLY A 244 -25.69 14.56 -17.69
N SER A 245 -26.39 14.65 -16.56
CA SER A 245 -27.02 15.90 -16.09
C SER A 245 -25.99 17.00 -15.83
N PHE A 246 -24.84 16.67 -15.26
CA PHE A 246 -23.74 17.60 -15.03
C PHE A 246 -23.17 18.13 -16.35
N GLN A 247 -22.81 17.21 -17.27
CA GLN A 247 -22.24 17.60 -18.58
C GLN A 247 -23.22 18.42 -19.42
N ALA A 248 -24.48 17.98 -19.50
CA ALA A 248 -25.51 18.70 -20.21
C ALA A 248 -25.77 20.09 -19.60
N GLY A 249 -25.87 20.17 -18.28
CA GLY A 249 -26.09 21.44 -17.59
C GLY A 249 -24.96 22.44 -17.78
N VAL A 250 -23.70 22.03 -17.62
CA VAL A 250 -22.52 22.88 -17.87
C VAL A 250 -22.53 23.37 -19.34
N GLY A 251 -22.87 22.47 -20.28
CA GLY A 251 -23.02 22.83 -21.70
C GLY A 251 -24.11 23.88 -21.93
N VAL A 252 -25.28 23.73 -21.30
CA VAL A 252 -26.38 24.70 -21.37
C VAL A 252 -25.95 26.07 -20.83
N PHE A 253 -25.24 26.12 -19.68
CA PHE A 253 -24.74 27.39 -19.14
C PHE A 253 -23.73 28.05 -20.06
N THR A 254 -22.81 27.29 -20.68
CA THR A 254 -21.84 27.81 -21.66
C THR A 254 -22.59 28.42 -22.86
N THR A 255 -23.59 27.73 -23.39
CA THR A 255 -24.44 28.24 -24.48
C THR A 255 -25.25 29.46 -24.03
N LEU A 256 -25.78 29.45 -22.81
CA LEU A 256 -26.52 30.60 -22.25
C LEU A 256 -25.64 31.85 -22.14
N ILE A 257 -24.36 31.70 -21.77
CA ILE A 257 -23.38 32.80 -21.77
C ILE A 257 -23.21 33.32 -23.19
N GLN A 258 -23.09 32.44 -24.20
CA GLN A 258 -22.96 32.86 -25.63
C GLN A 258 -24.20 33.63 -26.08
N VAL A 259 -25.39 33.11 -25.81
CA VAL A 259 -26.66 33.77 -26.17
C VAL A 259 -26.77 35.14 -25.50
N ASN A 260 -26.45 35.21 -24.19
CA ASN A 260 -26.51 36.44 -23.42
C ASN A 260 -25.52 37.51 -23.98
N VAL A 261 -24.29 37.09 -24.32
CA VAL A 261 -23.27 37.96 -24.95
C VAL A 261 -23.73 38.44 -26.31
N ILE A 262 -24.36 37.57 -27.14
CA ILE A 262 -24.88 37.94 -28.45
C ILE A 262 -26.02 38.98 -28.31
N LEU A 263 -26.98 38.72 -27.43
CA LEU A 263 -28.14 39.61 -27.25
C LEU A 263 -27.71 40.96 -26.63
N ALA A 264 -26.96 40.93 -25.53
CA ALA A 264 -26.44 42.14 -24.91
C ALA A 264 -25.51 42.92 -25.82
N GLY A 265 -24.62 42.21 -26.53
CA GLY A 265 -23.73 42.79 -27.52
C GLY A 265 -24.49 43.43 -28.67
N GLY A 266 -25.51 42.79 -29.21
CA GLY A 266 -26.39 43.34 -30.24
C GLY A 266 -27.07 44.65 -29.81
N VAL A 267 -27.63 44.69 -28.58
CA VAL A 267 -28.22 45.91 -28.00
C VAL A 267 -27.17 47.02 -27.83
N LEU A 268 -25.96 46.68 -27.35
CA LEU A 268 -24.89 47.67 -27.16
C LEU A 268 -24.31 48.17 -28.49
N ILE A 269 -24.27 47.33 -29.53
CA ILE A 269 -23.89 47.73 -30.89
C ILE A 269 -24.94 48.69 -31.45
N ALA A 270 -26.23 48.42 -31.32
CA ALA A 270 -27.28 49.33 -31.75
C ALA A 270 -27.24 50.68 -31.05
N LYS A 271 -26.73 50.75 -29.82
CA LYS A 271 -26.47 51.98 -29.05
C LYS A 271 -25.12 52.65 -29.38
N GLY A 272 -24.31 52.08 -30.26
CA GLY A 272 -22.97 52.58 -30.59
C GLY A 272 -21.92 52.43 -29.46
N MET A 273 -22.20 51.61 -28.43
CA MET A 273 -21.31 51.45 -27.27
C MET A 273 -20.28 50.31 -27.43
N VAL A 274 -20.49 49.43 -28.39
CA VAL A 274 -19.65 48.24 -28.68
C VAL A 274 -19.58 48.05 -30.18
N THR A 275 -18.44 47.60 -30.70
CA THR A 275 -18.26 47.26 -32.10
C THR A 275 -18.55 45.76 -32.35
N VAL A 276 -18.78 45.39 -33.62
CA VAL A 276 -18.90 43.96 -34.00
C VAL A 276 -17.62 43.19 -33.66
N ASN A 277 -16.45 43.83 -33.83
CA ASN A 277 -15.16 43.20 -33.50
C ASN A 277 -15.01 42.94 -32.00
N ASP A 278 -15.56 43.82 -31.15
CA ASP A 278 -15.60 43.57 -29.70
C ASP A 278 -16.49 42.36 -29.36
N LEU A 279 -17.69 42.26 -29.99
CA LEU A 279 -18.57 41.12 -29.80
C LEU A 279 -17.88 39.80 -30.19
N VAL A 280 -17.22 39.77 -31.37
CA VAL A 280 -16.44 38.58 -31.79
C VAL A 280 -15.37 38.22 -30.75
N THR A 281 -14.66 39.23 -30.21
CA THR A 281 -13.63 39.07 -29.19
C THR A 281 -14.24 38.42 -27.93
N PHE A 282 -15.37 38.91 -27.45
CA PHE A 282 -16.08 38.31 -26.31
C PHE A 282 -16.45 36.86 -26.55
N LEU A 283 -16.98 36.52 -27.75
CA LEU A 283 -17.32 35.15 -28.11
C LEU A 283 -16.12 34.20 -28.10
N LEU A 284 -14.94 34.67 -28.55
CA LEU A 284 -13.70 33.91 -28.53
C LEU A 284 -13.19 33.67 -27.09
N TYR A 285 -13.43 34.61 -26.17
CA TYR A 285 -13.03 34.42 -24.77
C TYR A 285 -13.92 33.49 -23.98
N ILE A 286 -15.15 33.17 -24.41
CA ILE A 286 -16.09 32.33 -23.65
C ILE A 286 -15.45 30.98 -23.33
N GLY A 287 -14.85 30.28 -24.30
CA GLY A 287 -14.15 29.02 -24.05
C GLY A 287 -12.98 29.21 -23.09
N VAL A 288 -12.22 30.30 -23.21
CA VAL A 288 -11.03 30.55 -22.38
C VAL A 288 -11.36 30.60 -20.88
N PHE A 289 -12.53 31.16 -20.48
CA PHE A 289 -12.90 31.27 -19.08
C PHE A 289 -13.92 30.21 -18.60
N THR A 290 -14.64 29.51 -19.51
CA THR A 290 -15.59 28.46 -19.10
C THR A 290 -14.95 27.10 -18.93
N ASP A 291 -13.94 26.74 -19.75
CA ASP A 291 -13.22 25.46 -19.61
C ASP A 291 -12.54 25.29 -18.24
N PRO A 292 -11.86 26.31 -17.69
CA PRO A 292 -11.29 26.24 -16.35
C PRO A 292 -12.30 25.94 -15.24
N ILE A 293 -13.57 26.34 -15.40
CA ILE A 293 -14.59 26.03 -14.39
C ILE A 293 -14.84 24.53 -14.30
N ARG A 294 -14.89 23.84 -15.45
CA ARG A 294 -14.99 22.38 -15.48
C ARG A 294 -13.76 21.74 -14.82
N THR A 295 -12.55 22.19 -15.18
CA THR A 295 -11.29 21.71 -14.60
C THR A 295 -11.28 21.85 -13.07
N LEU A 296 -11.72 23.00 -12.52
CA LEU A 296 -11.78 23.22 -11.07
C LEU A 296 -12.82 22.32 -10.38
N VAL A 297 -13.93 22.01 -11.05
CA VAL A 297 -14.93 21.08 -10.50
C VAL A 297 -14.39 19.66 -10.46
N ASP A 298 -13.75 19.19 -11.54
CA ASP A 298 -13.15 17.86 -11.62
C ASP A 298 -11.99 17.72 -10.62
N PHE A 299 -11.18 18.77 -10.48
CA PHE A 299 -10.10 18.85 -9.50
C PHE A 299 -10.57 18.65 -8.05
N THR A 300 -11.80 19.01 -7.71
CA THR A 300 -12.29 18.83 -6.33
C THR A 300 -12.34 17.34 -5.93
N GLU A 301 -12.61 16.43 -6.87
CA GLU A 301 -12.57 14.97 -6.59
C GLU A 301 -11.13 14.48 -6.43
N GLN A 302 -10.25 14.89 -7.33
CA GLN A 302 -8.84 14.56 -7.27
C GLN A 302 -8.20 15.06 -5.96
N PHE A 303 -8.54 16.28 -5.54
CA PHE A 303 -8.11 16.82 -4.24
C PHE A 303 -8.56 15.96 -3.06
N GLN A 304 -9.83 15.55 -3.04
CA GLN A 304 -10.37 14.73 -1.96
C GLN A 304 -9.72 13.35 -1.90
N ASN A 305 -9.54 12.67 -3.05
CA ASN A 305 -8.92 11.36 -3.11
C ASN A 305 -7.45 11.44 -2.66
N GLY A 306 -6.68 12.36 -3.24
CA GLY A 306 -5.26 12.53 -2.91
C GLY A 306 -5.03 12.98 -1.46
N TYR A 307 -5.88 13.88 -0.94
CA TYR A 307 -5.78 14.32 0.46
C TYR A 307 -6.12 13.18 1.44
N THR A 308 -7.19 12.43 1.18
CA THR A 308 -7.55 11.26 2.00
C THR A 308 -6.51 10.14 1.89
N GLY A 309 -5.94 9.92 0.70
CA GLY A 309 -4.80 9.02 0.52
C GLY A 309 -3.61 9.45 1.38
N PHE A 310 -3.32 10.76 1.41
CA PHE A 310 -2.23 11.30 2.24
C PHE A 310 -2.50 11.17 3.74
N GLU A 311 -3.72 11.36 4.21
CA GLU A 311 -4.08 11.11 5.61
C GLU A 311 -3.80 9.66 5.99
N ARG A 312 -4.21 8.70 5.18
CA ARG A 312 -3.95 7.28 5.40
C ARG A 312 -2.47 6.92 5.34
N PHE A 313 -1.70 7.55 4.43
CA PHE A 313 -0.26 7.43 4.39
C PHE A 313 0.38 7.92 5.69
N GLN A 314 -0.05 9.08 6.20
CA GLN A 314 0.46 9.63 7.45
C GLN A 314 0.04 8.81 8.69
N GLU A 315 -1.14 8.19 8.69
CA GLU A 315 -1.55 7.25 9.74
C GLU A 315 -0.52 6.15 9.94
N ILE A 316 -0.06 5.52 8.84
CA ILE A 316 0.96 4.47 8.92
C ILE A 316 2.33 5.07 9.31
N MET A 317 2.74 6.17 8.69
CA MET A 317 4.05 6.79 8.95
C MET A 317 4.21 7.31 10.38
N ASN A 318 3.10 7.61 11.07
CA ASN A 318 3.09 8.05 12.46
C ASN A 318 3.08 6.89 13.48
N ILE A 319 2.94 5.64 13.04
CA ILE A 319 3.03 4.48 13.93
C ILE A 319 4.50 4.29 14.30
N GLU A 320 4.83 4.51 15.55
CA GLU A 320 6.18 4.22 16.05
C GLU A 320 6.37 2.71 16.22
N PRO A 321 7.46 2.12 15.70
CA PRO A 321 7.77 0.73 15.95
C PRO A 321 7.93 0.48 17.45
N GLU A 322 7.13 -0.42 18.02
CA GLU A 322 7.17 -0.73 19.46
C GLU A 322 8.49 -1.35 19.88
N ILE A 323 9.06 -2.17 18.99
CA ILE A 323 10.29 -2.91 19.25
C ILE A 323 11.40 -2.28 18.42
N GLN A 324 12.31 -1.63 19.13
CA GLN A 324 13.48 -0.97 18.56
C GLN A 324 14.73 -1.32 19.38
N ASP A 325 15.88 -1.18 18.75
CA ASP A 325 17.14 -1.28 19.47
C ASP A 325 17.26 -0.13 20.50
N ALA A 326 17.60 -0.47 21.73
CA ALA A 326 17.93 0.54 22.73
C ALA A 326 19.15 1.34 22.26
N LYS A 327 19.26 2.60 22.67
CA LYS A 327 20.39 3.48 22.28
C LYS A 327 21.76 2.93 22.70
N ASP A 328 21.78 2.14 23.78
CA ASP A 328 22.94 1.47 24.37
C ASP A 328 22.95 -0.04 24.05
N ALA A 329 22.15 -0.50 23.08
CA ALA A 329 22.11 -1.91 22.70
C ALA A 329 23.46 -2.39 22.17
N VAL A 330 23.90 -3.53 22.68
CA VAL A 330 25.15 -4.18 22.29
C VAL A 330 24.87 -5.40 21.41
N ALA A 331 25.79 -5.73 20.50
CA ALA A 331 25.67 -6.96 19.73
C ALA A 331 25.93 -8.18 20.63
N LEU A 332 25.16 -9.26 20.41
CA LEU A 332 25.46 -10.59 20.95
C LEU A 332 26.59 -11.20 20.13
N THR A 333 27.63 -11.69 20.82
CA THR A 333 28.77 -12.41 20.25
C THR A 333 29.01 -13.69 21.04
N ASP A 334 29.53 -14.72 20.39
CA ASP A 334 29.91 -16.01 21.00
C ASP A 334 28.77 -16.67 21.82
N VAL A 335 27.56 -16.68 21.25
CA VAL A 335 26.36 -17.15 21.91
C VAL A 335 26.41 -18.66 22.13
N LYS A 336 26.35 -19.08 23.39
CA LYS A 336 26.26 -20.49 23.80
C LYS A 336 24.80 -20.98 23.78
N GLY A 337 23.84 -20.08 24.05
CA GLY A 337 22.41 -20.35 23.97
C GLY A 337 21.77 -20.69 25.32
N THR A 338 22.32 -20.26 26.45
CA THR A 338 21.57 -20.31 27.72
C THR A 338 20.44 -19.30 27.70
N ILE A 339 19.24 -19.71 28.11
CA ILE A 339 18.06 -18.85 28.11
C ILE A 339 17.41 -18.84 29.48
N ASP A 340 17.22 -17.64 30.03
CA ASP A 340 16.61 -17.42 31.33
C ASP A 340 15.33 -16.58 31.20
N PHE A 341 14.26 -17.05 31.78
CA PHE A 341 13.00 -16.31 31.97
C PHE A 341 12.90 -15.95 33.46
N GLU A 342 12.88 -14.67 33.78
CA GLU A 342 12.82 -14.16 35.16
C GLU A 342 11.50 -13.43 35.38
N ASN A 343 10.54 -14.04 36.07
CA ASN A 343 9.21 -13.53 36.36
C ASN A 343 8.46 -12.98 35.12
N VAL A 344 8.60 -13.66 33.98
CA VAL A 344 8.07 -13.22 32.70
C VAL A 344 6.56 -13.28 32.68
N SER A 345 5.92 -12.15 32.42
CA SER A 345 4.50 -12.04 32.17
C SER A 345 4.27 -11.39 30.80
N PHE A 346 3.22 -11.81 30.10
CA PHE A 346 2.89 -11.29 28.78
C PHE A 346 1.37 -11.25 28.57
N GLN A 347 0.93 -10.21 27.86
CA GLN A 347 -0.44 -9.98 27.45
C GLN A 347 -0.45 -9.29 26.08
N TYR A 348 -1.28 -9.78 25.14
CA TYR A 348 -1.53 -9.08 23.88
C TYR A 348 -2.38 -7.83 24.11
N LYS A 349 -2.20 -6.79 23.28
CA LYS A 349 -2.89 -5.51 23.44
C LYS A 349 -4.41 -5.62 23.44
N ASP A 350 -4.93 -6.51 22.59
CA ASP A 350 -6.37 -6.65 22.37
C ASP A 350 -7.03 -7.63 23.34
N ASN A 351 -6.24 -8.32 24.17
CA ASN A 351 -6.73 -9.28 25.13
C ASN A 351 -6.56 -8.75 26.55
N GLN A 352 -7.63 -8.76 27.36
CA GLN A 352 -7.56 -8.33 28.76
C GLN A 352 -6.91 -9.38 29.67
N GLU A 353 -6.77 -10.63 29.20
CA GLU A 353 -6.23 -11.72 29.98
C GLU A 353 -4.72 -11.92 29.70
N LYS A 354 -3.98 -12.24 30.76
CA LYS A 354 -2.56 -12.56 30.65
C LYS A 354 -2.39 -13.94 30.03
N VAL A 355 -1.65 -14.00 28.93
CA VAL A 355 -1.31 -15.28 28.27
C VAL A 355 -0.17 -16.00 29.00
N LEU A 356 0.77 -15.25 29.58
CA LEU A 356 1.85 -15.80 30.42
C LEU A 356 1.88 -15.07 31.76
N ASN A 357 1.98 -15.81 32.85
CA ASN A 357 1.96 -15.26 34.21
C ASN A 357 3.18 -15.72 35.02
N ARG A 358 4.11 -14.78 35.29
CA ARG A 358 5.31 -14.94 36.14
C ARG A 358 6.12 -16.20 35.84
N ILE A 359 6.37 -16.47 34.57
CA ILE A 359 7.18 -17.62 34.14
C ILE A 359 8.61 -17.46 34.63
N ASN A 360 9.10 -18.47 35.37
CA ASN A 360 10.48 -18.58 35.78
C ASN A 360 11.03 -19.90 35.20
N LEU A 361 12.06 -19.78 34.34
CA LEU A 361 12.61 -20.95 33.64
C LEU A 361 14.09 -20.68 33.32
N HIS A 362 14.91 -21.67 33.67
CA HIS A 362 16.32 -21.72 33.25
C HIS A 362 16.51 -22.86 32.25
N VAL A 363 17.04 -22.53 31.07
CA VAL A 363 17.35 -23.47 29.99
C VAL A 363 18.84 -23.44 29.71
N PRO A 364 19.60 -24.47 30.09
CA PRO A 364 21.03 -24.53 29.84
C PRO A 364 21.35 -24.63 28.34
N ALA A 365 22.54 -24.20 27.96
CA ALA A 365 23.03 -24.31 26.58
C ALA A 365 23.00 -25.79 26.12
N GLY A 366 22.50 -25.99 24.89
CA GLY A 366 22.37 -27.35 24.30
C GLY A 366 21.23 -28.19 24.80
N ALA A 367 20.35 -27.69 25.67
CA ALA A 367 19.19 -28.41 26.14
C ALA A 367 18.09 -28.55 25.07
N TYR A 368 17.44 -29.70 25.03
CA TYR A 368 16.28 -29.99 24.19
C TYR A 368 15.01 -29.98 25.03
N MET A 369 14.18 -28.95 24.88
CA MET A 369 13.01 -28.68 25.71
C MET A 369 11.71 -28.87 24.93
N ALA A 370 10.78 -29.71 25.39
CA ALA A 370 9.46 -29.80 24.80
C ALA A 370 8.43 -28.97 25.59
N LEU A 371 7.62 -28.19 24.88
CA LEU A 371 6.50 -27.43 25.42
C LEU A 371 5.19 -28.17 25.14
N VAL A 372 4.46 -28.51 26.19
CA VAL A 372 3.19 -29.24 26.14
C VAL A 372 2.13 -28.44 26.89
N GLY A 373 0.88 -28.54 26.49
CA GLY A 373 -0.25 -27.84 27.12
C GLY A 373 -1.45 -27.76 26.19
N SER A 374 -2.59 -27.35 26.71
CA SER A 374 -3.80 -27.11 25.92
C SER A 374 -3.60 -26.05 24.83
N SER A 375 -4.49 -26.04 23.83
CA SER A 375 -4.52 -24.92 22.86
C SER A 375 -4.77 -23.63 23.62
N GLY A 376 -4.05 -22.55 23.28
CA GLY A 376 -4.15 -21.28 23.99
C GLY A 376 -3.28 -21.14 25.26
N ALA A 377 -2.63 -22.18 25.76
CA ALA A 377 -1.79 -22.13 26.96
C ALA A 377 -0.52 -21.27 26.86
N GLY A 378 -0.30 -20.56 25.75
CA GLY A 378 0.81 -19.63 25.58
C GLY A 378 2.13 -20.24 25.08
N LYS A 379 2.14 -21.47 24.54
CA LYS A 379 3.36 -22.16 24.03
C LYS A 379 4.04 -21.36 22.92
N THR A 380 3.31 -21.01 21.87
CA THR A 380 3.82 -20.19 20.74
C THR A 380 4.21 -18.78 21.18
N THR A 381 3.45 -18.20 22.11
CA THR A 381 3.76 -16.90 22.71
C THR A 381 5.09 -16.94 23.44
N LEU A 382 5.33 -17.93 24.31
CA LEU A 382 6.60 -18.08 25.03
C LEU A 382 7.79 -18.15 24.06
N CYS A 383 7.65 -18.93 22.99
CA CYS A 383 8.68 -19.06 21.94
C CYS A 383 8.88 -17.73 21.16
N SER A 384 7.83 -16.97 20.92
CA SER A 384 7.88 -15.69 20.18
C SER A 384 8.55 -14.55 20.95
N LEU A 385 8.59 -14.66 22.28
CA LEU A 385 9.28 -13.69 23.13
C LEU A 385 10.81 -13.83 23.08
N ILE A 386 11.34 -15.02 22.79
CA ILE A 386 12.81 -15.27 22.75
C ILE A 386 13.48 -14.43 21.64
N PRO A 387 13.00 -14.43 20.37
CA PRO A 387 13.55 -13.56 19.31
C PRO A 387 13.09 -12.09 19.42
N ARG A 388 12.41 -11.76 20.53
CA ARG A 388 11.84 -10.43 20.78
C ARG A 388 10.94 -9.96 19.63
N PHE A 389 9.95 -10.81 19.26
CA PHE A 389 8.87 -10.39 18.36
C PHE A 389 7.86 -9.52 19.09
N TYR A 390 7.76 -9.71 20.39
CA TYR A 390 7.02 -8.90 21.36
C TYR A 390 7.88 -8.65 22.59
N ASP A 391 7.68 -7.54 23.27
CA ASP A 391 8.32 -7.26 24.56
C ASP A 391 7.44 -7.81 25.71
N VAL A 392 8.06 -8.31 26.75
CA VAL A 392 7.37 -8.80 27.94
C VAL A 392 6.67 -7.65 28.68
N THR A 393 5.47 -7.90 29.23
CA THR A 393 4.75 -6.92 30.06
C THR A 393 5.27 -6.88 31.50
N GLY A 394 6.02 -7.87 31.92
CA GLY A 394 6.71 -7.93 33.22
C GLY A 394 7.84 -8.93 33.21
N GLY A 395 8.85 -8.72 34.06
CA GLY A 395 10.04 -9.55 34.10
C GLY A 395 11.04 -9.27 32.99
N CYS A 396 11.92 -10.24 32.73
CA CYS A 396 12.89 -10.15 31.62
C CYS A 396 13.26 -11.54 31.08
N ILE A 397 13.71 -11.55 29.81
CA ILE A 397 14.31 -12.72 29.16
C ILE A 397 15.77 -12.42 28.90
N ARG A 398 16.63 -13.37 29.23
CA ARG A 398 18.08 -13.23 29.00
C ARG A 398 18.58 -14.36 28.09
N VAL A 399 19.49 -13.99 27.19
CA VAL A 399 20.30 -14.94 26.41
C VAL A 399 21.75 -14.80 26.85
N ASP A 400 22.32 -15.88 27.35
CA ASP A 400 23.66 -15.91 27.97
C ASP A 400 23.87 -14.75 28.99
N GLY A 401 22.87 -14.54 29.86
CA GLY A 401 22.86 -13.54 30.92
C GLY A 401 22.57 -12.10 30.45
N LYS A 402 22.44 -11.83 29.14
CA LYS A 402 22.12 -10.51 28.60
C LYS A 402 20.63 -10.36 28.34
N ASP A 403 20.00 -9.33 28.88
CA ASP A 403 18.58 -9.02 28.62
C ASP A 403 18.37 -8.75 27.12
N VAL A 404 17.39 -9.43 26.49
CA VAL A 404 17.08 -9.31 25.06
C VAL A 404 16.70 -7.88 24.62
N ARG A 405 16.27 -7.03 25.58
CA ARG A 405 15.96 -5.60 25.32
C ARG A 405 17.21 -4.72 25.22
N LYS A 406 18.36 -5.20 25.72
CA LYS A 406 19.65 -4.48 25.74
C LYS A 406 20.60 -4.96 24.65
N VAL A 407 20.16 -5.85 23.78
CA VAL A 407 20.94 -6.33 22.64
C VAL A 407 20.32 -5.88 21.33
N THR A 408 21.12 -5.77 20.27
CA THR A 408 20.59 -5.40 18.95
C THR A 408 19.72 -6.53 18.40
N LEU A 409 18.54 -6.18 17.84
CA LEU A 409 17.59 -7.14 17.28
C LEU A 409 18.24 -8.03 16.21
N LYS A 410 19.09 -7.42 15.38
CA LYS A 410 19.81 -8.17 14.35
C LYS A 410 20.67 -9.26 14.97
N SER A 411 21.54 -8.92 15.93
CA SER A 411 22.42 -9.91 16.55
C SER A 411 21.66 -10.98 17.33
N LEU A 412 20.57 -10.62 18.01
CA LEU A 412 19.69 -11.58 18.69
C LEU A 412 19.10 -12.58 17.69
N ARG A 413 18.48 -12.08 16.64
CA ARG A 413 17.80 -12.89 15.63
C ARG A 413 18.77 -13.68 14.75
N ASP A 414 19.99 -13.19 14.53
CA ASP A 414 21.02 -13.95 13.81
C ASP A 414 21.39 -15.26 14.54
N HIS A 415 21.30 -15.29 15.87
CA HIS A 415 21.60 -16.47 16.70
C HIS A 415 20.39 -17.35 17.02
N ILE A 416 19.21 -17.03 16.50
CA ILE A 416 17.97 -17.83 16.71
C ILE A 416 17.46 -18.33 15.36
N GLY A 417 17.24 -19.62 15.22
CA GLY A 417 16.61 -20.25 14.08
C GLY A 417 15.20 -20.70 14.41
N MET A 418 14.25 -20.43 13.54
CA MET A 418 12.85 -20.79 13.74
C MET A 418 12.34 -21.62 12.57
N VAL A 419 11.74 -22.78 12.87
CA VAL A 419 11.00 -23.61 11.93
C VAL A 419 9.53 -23.52 12.31
N GLN A 420 8.74 -22.84 11.47
CA GLN A 420 7.32 -22.58 11.72
C GLN A 420 6.44 -23.71 11.20
N GLN A 421 5.23 -23.82 11.76
CA GLN A 421 4.18 -24.73 11.30
C GLN A 421 3.81 -24.43 9.85
N ASP A 422 3.43 -23.18 9.56
CA ASP A 422 3.11 -22.71 8.22
C ASP A 422 4.35 -22.17 7.54
N VAL A 423 4.93 -22.98 6.67
CA VAL A 423 6.14 -22.59 5.93
C VAL A 423 5.83 -21.57 4.85
N TYR A 424 6.40 -20.38 4.98
CA TYR A 424 6.36 -19.38 3.93
C TYR A 424 7.59 -19.48 3.01
N LEU A 425 7.32 -19.72 1.71
CA LEU A 425 8.33 -19.69 0.66
C LEU A 425 8.06 -18.48 -0.25
N PHE A 426 9.10 -17.72 -0.55
CA PHE A 426 9.01 -16.61 -1.49
C PHE A 426 8.94 -17.12 -2.92
N ALA A 427 8.28 -16.37 -3.80
CA ALA A 427 8.35 -16.62 -5.24
C ALA A 427 9.82 -16.53 -5.71
N GLY A 428 10.23 -17.46 -6.57
CA GLY A 428 11.60 -17.59 -7.05
C GLY A 428 12.07 -19.04 -7.02
N THR A 429 13.38 -19.25 -7.08
CA THR A 429 13.99 -20.57 -7.17
C THR A 429 14.13 -21.25 -5.80
N ILE A 430 14.30 -22.57 -5.81
CA ILE A 430 14.63 -23.35 -4.60
C ILE A 430 15.94 -22.83 -4.00
N PHE A 431 16.94 -22.54 -4.84
CA PHE A 431 18.22 -21.99 -4.42
C PHE A 431 18.07 -20.70 -3.62
N GLU A 432 17.34 -19.71 -4.17
CA GLU A 432 17.09 -18.42 -3.52
C GLU A 432 16.37 -18.59 -2.19
N ASN A 433 15.40 -19.49 -2.14
CA ASN A 433 14.65 -19.78 -0.96
C ASN A 433 15.48 -20.38 0.17
N ILE A 434 16.43 -21.27 -0.11
CA ILE A 434 17.36 -21.80 0.91
C ILE A 434 18.39 -20.73 1.30
N ARG A 435 18.95 -20.01 0.32
CA ARG A 435 19.96 -18.96 0.50
C ARG A 435 19.45 -17.79 1.35
N TYR A 436 18.11 -17.62 1.46
CA TYR A 436 17.51 -16.63 2.34
C TYR A 436 17.98 -16.75 3.80
N GLY A 437 18.36 -17.94 4.26
CA GLY A 437 18.94 -18.15 5.59
C GLY A 437 20.32 -17.52 5.80
N LYS A 438 21.11 -17.36 4.72
CA LYS A 438 22.44 -16.72 4.70
C LYS A 438 22.67 -16.15 3.29
N PRO A 439 22.35 -14.85 3.06
CA PRO A 439 22.36 -14.26 1.71
C PRO A 439 23.70 -14.35 0.97
N ASP A 440 24.83 -14.36 1.70
CA ASP A 440 26.17 -14.44 1.14
C ASP A 440 26.69 -15.88 0.96
N ALA A 441 25.82 -16.90 1.17
CA ALA A 441 26.21 -18.30 1.06
C ALA A 441 26.56 -18.68 -0.38
N THR A 442 27.59 -19.54 -0.53
CA THR A 442 27.95 -20.14 -1.81
C THR A 442 26.96 -21.23 -2.21
N ARG A 443 27.02 -21.66 -3.49
CA ARG A 443 26.15 -22.74 -3.97
C ARG A 443 26.43 -24.07 -3.26
N GLU A 444 27.68 -24.33 -2.92
CA GLU A 444 28.14 -25.50 -2.19
C GLU A 444 27.57 -25.53 -0.75
N GLU A 445 27.57 -24.38 -0.06
CA GLU A 445 26.98 -24.23 1.27
C GLU A 445 25.46 -24.51 1.22
N VAL A 446 24.76 -23.98 0.23
CA VAL A 446 23.31 -24.20 0.02
C VAL A 446 23.03 -25.69 -0.23
N ILE A 447 23.81 -26.36 -1.08
CA ILE A 447 23.69 -27.79 -1.35
C ILE A 447 23.96 -28.61 -0.10
N ALA A 448 24.99 -28.27 0.67
CA ALA A 448 25.31 -28.95 1.94
C ALA A 448 24.15 -28.81 2.96
N ALA A 449 23.57 -27.63 3.09
CA ALA A 449 22.41 -27.38 3.95
C ALA A 449 21.19 -28.20 3.48
N ALA A 450 20.92 -28.26 2.18
CA ALA A 450 19.84 -29.07 1.61
C ALA A 450 20.03 -30.58 1.85
N LYS A 451 21.26 -31.09 1.75
CA LYS A 451 21.60 -32.48 2.08
C LYS A 451 21.33 -32.77 3.56
N ASN A 452 21.73 -31.86 4.45
CA ASN A 452 21.49 -31.99 5.88
C ASN A 452 19.99 -32.00 6.25
N ALA A 453 19.17 -31.32 5.47
CA ALA A 453 17.72 -31.27 5.62
C ALA A 453 16.97 -32.37 4.85
N ASN A 454 17.66 -33.37 4.31
CA ASN A 454 17.08 -34.42 3.45
C ASN A 454 16.28 -33.84 2.26
N ALA A 455 16.70 -32.67 1.74
CA ALA A 455 16.03 -31.98 0.66
C ALA A 455 16.69 -32.21 -0.71
N HIS A 456 17.98 -32.55 -0.76
CA HIS A 456 18.77 -32.62 -1.97
C HIS A 456 18.19 -33.58 -3.03
N GLU A 457 17.76 -34.76 -2.64
CA GLU A 457 17.28 -35.80 -3.56
C GLU A 457 16.01 -35.35 -4.31
N PHE A 458 15.00 -34.81 -3.58
CA PHE A 458 13.80 -34.34 -4.25
C PHE A 458 14.07 -33.08 -5.10
N ILE A 459 15.03 -32.22 -4.70
CA ILE A 459 15.42 -31.06 -5.49
C ILE A 459 16.01 -31.51 -6.82
N MET A 460 16.91 -32.50 -6.80
CA MET A 460 17.54 -33.04 -8.01
C MET A 460 16.58 -33.84 -8.90
N ALA A 461 15.42 -34.23 -8.38
CA ALA A 461 14.36 -34.87 -9.18
C ALA A 461 13.58 -33.85 -10.06
N PHE A 462 13.69 -32.56 -9.80
CA PHE A 462 13.14 -31.53 -10.69
C PHE A 462 14.06 -31.32 -11.91
N PRO A 463 13.51 -31.00 -13.08
CA PRO A 463 14.30 -30.78 -14.30
C PRO A 463 15.42 -29.76 -14.13
N ASP A 464 15.14 -28.64 -13.42
CA ASP A 464 16.07 -27.53 -13.21
C ASP A 464 16.78 -27.61 -11.83
N GLY A 465 16.59 -28.68 -11.08
CA GLY A 465 17.21 -28.88 -9.77
C GLY A 465 16.99 -27.69 -8.83
N TYR A 466 18.09 -27.13 -8.32
CA TYR A 466 18.05 -25.95 -7.43
C TYR A 466 17.52 -24.66 -8.08
N ASP A 467 17.58 -24.56 -9.41
CA ASP A 467 17.12 -23.38 -10.15
C ASP A 467 15.63 -23.49 -10.54
N THR A 468 14.94 -24.54 -10.08
CA THR A 468 13.50 -24.73 -10.25
C THR A 468 12.72 -23.60 -9.58
N ASP A 469 11.89 -22.89 -10.36
CA ASP A 469 10.92 -21.91 -9.86
C ASP A 469 9.75 -22.60 -9.18
N ILE A 470 9.53 -22.29 -7.90
CA ILE A 470 8.50 -22.91 -7.07
C ILE A 470 7.15 -22.16 -7.07
N GLY A 471 7.07 -21.00 -7.72
CA GLY A 471 5.88 -20.15 -7.77
C GLY A 471 5.56 -19.46 -6.43
N GLN A 472 4.45 -18.76 -6.42
CA GLN A 472 3.99 -18.08 -5.21
C GLN A 472 3.72 -19.08 -4.07
N ARG A 473 4.27 -18.80 -2.87
CA ARG A 473 4.14 -19.64 -1.67
C ARG A 473 4.53 -21.11 -1.89
N GLY A 474 5.37 -21.38 -2.90
CA GLY A 474 5.81 -22.75 -3.19
C GLY A 474 4.67 -23.68 -3.60
N ILE A 475 3.70 -23.20 -4.38
CA ILE A 475 2.48 -23.96 -4.77
C ILE A 475 2.82 -25.29 -5.48
N LYS A 476 4.00 -25.39 -6.10
CA LYS A 476 4.45 -26.59 -6.80
C LYS A 476 5.04 -27.67 -5.88
N LEU A 477 5.15 -27.40 -4.57
CA LEU A 477 5.78 -28.29 -3.59
C LEU A 477 4.76 -28.89 -2.65
N SER A 478 5.01 -30.15 -2.21
CA SER A 478 4.25 -30.78 -1.12
C SER A 478 4.57 -30.12 0.23
N GLY A 479 3.72 -30.34 1.25
CA GLY A 479 3.94 -29.84 2.60
C GLY A 479 5.30 -30.27 3.18
N GLY A 480 5.67 -31.54 3.04
CA GLY A 480 6.94 -32.08 3.51
C GLY A 480 8.15 -31.52 2.76
N GLN A 481 8.01 -31.23 1.46
CA GLN A 481 9.06 -30.56 0.67
C GLN A 481 9.27 -29.12 1.15
N LYS A 482 8.20 -28.35 1.36
CA LYS A 482 8.27 -26.98 1.93
C LYS A 482 8.96 -26.99 3.28
N GLN A 483 8.59 -27.93 4.17
CA GLN A 483 9.17 -28.04 5.50
C GLN A 483 10.67 -28.31 5.44
N ARG A 484 11.12 -29.26 4.57
CA ARG A 484 12.55 -29.55 4.38
C ARG A 484 13.33 -28.34 3.84
N LEU A 485 12.74 -27.52 2.97
CA LEU A 485 13.38 -26.26 2.53
C LEU A 485 13.48 -25.24 3.69
N SER A 486 12.46 -25.14 4.54
CA SER A 486 12.53 -24.30 5.76
C SER A 486 13.65 -24.76 6.71
N ILE A 487 13.76 -26.09 6.91
CA ILE A 487 14.84 -26.67 7.72
C ILE A 487 16.20 -26.41 7.08
N ALA A 488 16.32 -26.50 5.75
CA ALA A 488 17.56 -26.19 5.03
C ALA A 488 17.99 -24.72 5.22
N ARG A 489 17.04 -23.76 5.26
CA ARG A 489 17.33 -22.34 5.63
C ARG A 489 18.00 -22.25 7.00
N VAL A 490 17.48 -23.01 7.98
CA VAL A 490 18.00 -22.96 9.35
C VAL A 490 19.34 -23.67 9.47
N PHE A 491 19.56 -24.78 8.73
CA PHE A 491 20.88 -25.40 8.63
C PHE A 491 21.92 -24.45 8.07
N LEU A 492 21.57 -23.72 7.00
CA LEU A 492 22.44 -22.73 6.36
C LEU A 492 22.80 -21.57 7.31
N LYS A 493 21.80 -21.10 8.07
CA LYS A 493 21.98 -20.04 9.08
C LYS A 493 22.84 -20.51 10.26
N ASN A 494 22.76 -21.78 10.65
CA ASN A 494 23.52 -22.44 11.71
C ASN A 494 23.47 -21.74 13.09
N PRO A 495 22.30 -21.44 13.66
CA PRO A 495 22.18 -20.70 14.92
C PRO A 495 22.35 -21.62 16.14
N PRO A 496 22.83 -21.12 17.30
CA PRO A 496 22.95 -21.88 18.55
C PRO A 496 21.61 -22.14 19.27
N VAL A 497 20.57 -21.35 18.97
CA VAL A 497 19.24 -21.49 19.56
C VAL A 497 18.23 -21.81 18.46
N LEU A 498 17.36 -22.79 18.71
CA LEU A 498 16.33 -23.25 17.79
C LEU A 498 14.93 -23.21 18.43
N ILE A 499 13.95 -22.88 17.61
CA ILE A 499 12.53 -22.93 17.96
C ILE A 499 11.81 -23.73 16.87
N PHE A 500 11.15 -24.82 17.23
CA PHE A 500 10.33 -25.64 16.34
C PHE A 500 8.86 -25.50 16.76
N ASP A 501 8.07 -24.89 15.91
CA ASP A 501 6.65 -24.67 16.13
C ASP A 501 5.85 -25.66 15.25
N GLU A 502 5.35 -26.75 15.87
CA GLU A 502 4.52 -27.78 15.22
C GLU A 502 5.00 -28.25 13.84
N ALA A 503 6.29 -28.37 13.64
CA ALA A 503 6.92 -28.52 12.33
C ALA A 503 6.52 -29.81 11.55
N THR A 504 5.71 -30.72 12.15
CA THR A 504 5.30 -31.99 11.52
C THR A 504 3.78 -32.21 11.50
N SER A 505 2.96 -31.30 12.00
CA SER A 505 1.53 -31.53 12.28
C SER A 505 0.64 -31.83 11.05
N ALA A 506 1.04 -31.43 9.85
CA ALA A 506 0.25 -31.53 8.62
C ALA A 506 0.86 -32.47 7.57
N LEU A 507 1.76 -33.40 7.96
CA LEU A 507 2.51 -34.26 7.05
C LEU A 507 1.99 -35.70 7.06
N ASP A 508 2.14 -36.39 5.93
CA ASP A 508 2.00 -37.82 5.84
C ASP A 508 3.13 -38.56 6.60
N ASN A 509 2.92 -39.79 7.02
CA ASN A 509 3.84 -40.54 7.89
C ASN A 509 5.26 -40.67 7.35
N GLU A 510 5.44 -40.81 6.02
CA GLU A 510 6.77 -40.91 5.39
C GLU A 510 7.50 -39.57 5.40
N SER A 511 6.82 -38.51 4.97
CA SER A 511 7.35 -37.15 5.02
C SER A 511 7.66 -36.69 6.43
N GLU A 512 6.81 -37.05 7.38
CA GLU A 512 7.00 -36.76 8.81
C GLU A 512 8.30 -37.38 9.34
N ARG A 513 8.56 -38.66 9.07
CA ARG A 513 9.78 -39.35 9.53
C ARG A 513 11.04 -38.62 8.99
N VAL A 514 11.06 -38.28 7.72
CA VAL A 514 12.21 -37.60 7.08
C VAL A 514 12.42 -36.20 7.65
N VAL A 515 11.33 -35.48 7.92
CA VAL A 515 11.37 -34.14 8.54
C VAL A 515 11.86 -34.24 9.98
N GLN A 516 11.34 -35.22 10.76
CA GLN A 516 11.74 -35.45 12.15
C GLN A 516 13.26 -35.79 12.24
N GLU A 517 13.77 -36.69 11.42
CA GLU A 517 15.21 -36.99 11.32
C GLU A 517 16.05 -35.74 11.06
N SER A 518 15.56 -34.86 10.17
CA SER A 518 16.23 -33.58 9.84
C SER A 518 16.22 -32.62 11.02
N LEU A 519 15.10 -32.52 11.77
CA LEU A 519 14.98 -31.68 12.97
C LEU A 519 15.88 -32.18 14.10
N GLU A 520 15.93 -33.50 14.34
CA GLU A 520 16.81 -34.10 15.35
C GLU A 520 18.29 -33.88 15.03
N LYS A 521 18.65 -34.00 13.73
CA LYS A 521 20.01 -33.69 13.27
C LYS A 521 20.33 -32.21 13.45
N LEU A 522 19.39 -31.33 13.19
CA LEU A 522 19.55 -29.87 13.38
C LEU A 522 19.69 -29.53 14.86
N ALA A 523 18.96 -30.18 15.75
CA ALA A 523 18.95 -29.89 17.18
C ALA A 523 20.23 -30.32 17.94
N LYS A 524 21.08 -31.17 17.35
CA LYS A 524 22.32 -31.64 18.02
C LYS A 524 23.20 -30.49 18.48
N ASN A 525 23.54 -30.51 19.79
CA ASN A 525 24.39 -29.48 20.44
C ASN A 525 23.85 -28.06 20.37
N ARG A 526 22.52 -27.87 20.21
CA ARG A 526 21.88 -26.55 20.20
C ARG A 526 20.75 -26.50 21.21
N THR A 527 20.57 -25.34 21.80
CA THR A 527 19.41 -25.09 22.68
C THR A 527 18.15 -25.07 21.84
N THR A 528 17.24 -26.03 22.09
CA THR A 528 16.08 -26.21 21.23
C THR A 528 14.80 -26.19 22.05
N PHE A 529 13.86 -25.33 21.64
CA PHE A 529 12.48 -25.33 22.11
C PHE A 529 11.60 -25.97 21.05
N VAL A 530 10.77 -26.95 21.44
CA VAL A 530 9.85 -27.63 20.54
C VAL A 530 8.44 -27.53 21.09
N ILE A 531 7.54 -26.94 20.33
CA ILE A 531 6.10 -27.02 20.61
C ILE A 531 5.64 -28.36 20.09
N ALA A 532 5.39 -29.28 21.00
CA ALA A 532 5.17 -30.69 20.68
C ALA A 532 3.68 -31.03 20.65
N HIS A 533 3.24 -31.54 19.50
CA HIS A 533 1.93 -32.18 19.30
C HIS A 533 2.05 -33.65 18.93
N ARG A 534 3.25 -34.24 18.96
CA ARG A 534 3.54 -35.63 18.64
C ARG A 534 4.28 -36.31 19.79
N LEU A 535 3.86 -37.54 20.09
CA LEU A 535 4.42 -38.33 21.18
C LEU A 535 5.92 -38.55 21.05
N THR A 536 6.41 -38.86 19.85
CA THR A 536 7.83 -39.12 19.60
C THR A 536 8.69 -37.87 19.90
N THR A 537 8.20 -36.69 19.59
CA THR A 537 8.89 -35.42 19.89
C THR A 537 8.98 -35.17 21.41
N ILE A 538 7.94 -35.54 22.15
CA ILE A 538 7.86 -35.38 23.60
C ILE A 538 8.79 -36.37 24.32
N GLN A 539 8.78 -37.63 23.88
CA GLN A 539 9.59 -38.71 24.50
C GLN A 539 11.10 -38.46 24.34
N ASN A 540 11.52 -37.87 23.22
CA ASN A 540 12.93 -37.55 22.95
C ASN A 540 13.42 -36.31 23.69
N ALA A 541 12.54 -35.55 24.36
CA ALA A 541 12.92 -34.33 25.06
C ALA A 541 13.64 -34.61 26.36
N GLN A 542 14.77 -33.91 26.60
CA GLN A 542 15.49 -33.98 27.87
C GLN A 542 14.65 -33.44 29.03
N LYS A 543 13.81 -32.47 28.76
CA LYS A 543 12.89 -31.89 29.73
C LYS A 543 11.60 -31.42 29.03
N ILE A 544 10.49 -31.72 29.63
CA ILE A 544 9.16 -31.33 29.22
C ILE A 544 8.69 -30.21 30.14
N LEU A 545 8.09 -29.18 29.59
CA LEU A 545 7.43 -28.09 30.30
C LEU A 545 5.94 -28.16 30.01
N VAL A 546 5.12 -28.32 31.03
CA VAL A 546 3.67 -28.33 30.93
C VAL A 546 3.17 -26.91 31.23
N LEU A 547 2.67 -26.24 30.20
CA LEU A 547 2.10 -24.90 30.29
C LEU A 547 0.59 -24.98 30.49
N THR A 548 0.10 -24.13 31.40
CA THR A 548 -1.32 -23.88 31.67
C THR A 548 -1.55 -22.37 31.71
N GLU A 549 -2.78 -21.93 31.86
CA GLU A 549 -3.14 -20.50 31.99
C GLU A 549 -2.47 -19.86 33.23
N ASP A 550 -2.18 -20.66 34.27
CA ASP A 550 -1.51 -20.18 35.50
C ASP A 550 0.03 -20.14 35.38
N GLY A 551 0.60 -20.62 34.27
CA GLY A 551 2.04 -20.68 34.03
C GLY A 551 2.58 -22.10 33.85
N ILE A 552 3.82 -22.38 34.31
CA ILE A 552 4.42 -23.70 34.26
C ILE A 552 3.86 -24.55 35.40
N ALA A 553 2.96 -25.47 35.07
CA ALA A 553 2.34 -26.38 36.03
C ALA A 553 3.29 -27.49 36.46
N GLU A 554 4.00 -28.10 35.51
CA GLU A 554 4.90 -29.22 35.72
C GLU A 554 6.14 -29.12 34.84
N SER A 555 7.23 -29.70 35.32
CA SER A 555 8.46 -29.84 34.55
C SER A 555 9.24 -31.06 34.98
N GLY A 556 9.75 -31.82 34.01
CA GLY A 556 10.49 -33.09 34.28
C GLY A 556 10.72 -33.88 32.99
N SER A 557 11.28 -35.08 33.11
CA SER A 557 11.34 -36.04 32.01
C SER A 557 9.98 -36.67 31.74
N HIS A 558 9.82 -37.36 30.63
CA HIS A 558 8.61 -38.11 30.30
C HIS A 558 8.20 -39.09 31.39
N GLU A 559 9.15 -39.90 31.89
CA GLU A 559 8.92 -40.89 32.89
C GLU A 559 8.55 -40.27 34.26
N GLU A 560 9.26 -39.20 34.65
CA GLU A 560 8.98 -38.49 35.91
C GLU A 560 7.57 -37.88 35.92
N LEU A 561 7.15 -37.28 34.80
CA LEU A 561 5.85 -36.62 34.72
C LEU A 561 4.69 -37.62 34.66
N LEU A 562 4.85 -38.75 34.00
CA LEU A 562 3.87 -39.86 34.05
C LEU A 562 3.74 -40.44 35.45
N ALA A 563 4.86 -40.65 36.13
CA ALA A 563 4.85 -41.20 37.50
C ALA A 563 4.18 -40.28 38.53
N ARG A 564 4.15 -38.95 38.27
CA ARG A 564 3.48 -37.94 39.13
C ARG A 564 1.95 -38.00 39.08
N GLY A 565 1.37 -38.51 37.99
CA GLY A 565 -0.10 -38.59 37.85
C GLY A 565 -0.80 -37.22 37.72
N GLY A 566 -0.11 -36.24 37.16
CA GLY A 566 -0.55 -34.84 37.14
C GLY A 566 -1.24 -34.38 35.87
N VAL A 567 -1.01 -33.11 35.51
CA VAL A 567 -1.56 -32.47 34.29
C VAL A 567 -0.99 -33.13 33.04
N TYR A 568 0.30 -33.48 33.06
CA TYR A 568 0.97 -34.12 31.93
C TYR A 568 0.35 -35.47 31.58
N GLU A 569 0.09 -36.34 32.60
CA GLU A 569 -0.52 -37.65 32.40
C GLU A 569 -1.91 -37.52 31.77
N LYS A 570 -2.71 -36.55 32.22
CA LYS A 570 -4.04 -36.29 31.66
C LYS A 570 -3.94 -35.87 30.18
N LEU A 571 -3.04 -34.94 29.84
CA LEU A 571 -2.80 -34.52 28.47
C LEU A 571 -2.29 -35.67 27.60
N TYR A 572 -1.41 -36.50 28.14
CA TYR A 572 -0.89 -37.71 27.49
C TYR A 572 -2.01 -38.66 27.09
N HIS A 573 -2.89 -39.05 28.03
CA HIS A 573 -4.01 -39.93 27.74
C HIS A 573 -5.13 -39.33 26.89
N MET A 574 -5.21 -37.99 26.78
CA MET A 574 -6.20 -37.34 25.92
C MET A 574 -5.74 -37.25 24.45
N HIS A 575 -4.44 -37.20 24.22
CA HIS A 575 -3.89 -36.89 22.88
C HIS A 575 -3.11 -38.08 22.28
N TYR A 576 -2.72 -39.07 23.08
CA TYR A 576 -1.87 -40.19 22.71
C TYR A 576 -2.38 -41.52 23.29
#